data_57e25571e6f2925663ae9f0eab548a54
#
_entry.id   57e25571e6f2925663ae9f0eab548a54
#
_cell.length_a   1.000
_cell.length_b   1.000
_cell.length_c   1.000
_cell.angle_alpha   90.00
_cell.angle_beta   90.00
_cell.angle_gamma   90.00
#
_symmetry.space_group_name_H-M   'P 1'
#
loop_
_entity.id
_entity.type
_entity.pdbx_description
1 polymer ?
#
loop_
_entity_poly.entity_id
_entity_poly.type
_entity_poly.pdbx_seq_one_letter_code
_entity_poly.pdbx_strand_id
1 'polypeptide(L)'
;IFRKSLADWRELTDNSWMPKWAKLIIAILLLPVCIGAASALWMVIGASGNADTTWVPFLAGAACWIVVYLVLPRPMWIYVVGHELTHALWVWLMGGSVKRFRATSSGGHVIVSKSNFLIALAPYFFPLYAVIIVAVFVAGHLVWDWGHYLVWFHLLVGAAYAFHVSLTGHVLKTRQSDITEHGYLFS
;
A
#
# COMPACT_ATOMS: atom_id res chain seq x y z
N ILE A 1 13.13 -14.12 -31.93
CA ILE A 1 13.63 -15.28 -31.17
C ILE A 1 14.72 -14.77 -30.21
N PHE A 2 14.38 -14.22 -29.05
CA PHE A 2 15.32 -14.02 -27.94
C PHE A 2 14.59 -14.42 -26.65
N ARG A 3 14.76 -15.67 -26.25
CA ARG A 3 14.45 -16.16 -24.92
C ARG A 3 15.59 -15.70 -24.01
N LYS A 4 15.52 -14.46 -23.47
CA LYS A 4 16.42 -14.08 -22.38
C LYS A 4 16.07 -14.97 -21.18
N SER A 5 17.06 -15.67 -20.67
CA SER A 5 16.96 -16.54 -19.50
C SER A 5 16.49 -15.73 -18.29
N LEU A 6 15.70 -16.34 -17.39
CA LEU A 6 15.34 -15.78 -16.08
C LEU A 6 16.58 -15.35 -15.25
N ALA A 7 17.76 -15.92 -15.54
CA ALA A 7 19.03 -15.53 -14.95
C ALA A 7 19.48 -14.12 -15.37
N ASP A 8 19.29 -13.72 -16.63
CA ASP A 8 19.62 -12.38 -17.15
C ASP A 8 18.77 -11.27 -16.51
N TRP A 9 17.57 -11.59 -16.05
CA TRP A 9 16.71 -10.64 -15.36
C TRP A 9 17.12 -10.46 -13.88
N ARG A 10 17.68 -11.50 -13.25
CA ARG A 10 18.22 -11.42 -11.89
C ARG A 10 19.43 -10.49 -11.81
N GLU A 11 20.33 -10.49 -12.77
CA GLU A 11 21.50 -9.59 -12.79
C GLU A 11 21.10 -8.11 -12.96
N LEU A 12 19.99 -7.82 -13.65
CA LEU A 12 19.52 -6.45 -13.85
C LEU A 12 18.74 -5.89 -12.63
N THR A 13 18.25 -6.75 -11.74
CA THR A 13 17.50 -6.39 -10.53
C THR A 13 18.32 -6.49 -9.26
N ASP A 14 19.49 -7.12 -9.31
CA ASP A 14 20.38 -7.29 -8.14
C ASP A 14 21.17 -6.02 -7.82
N ASN A 15 20.45 -4.90 -7.70
CA ASN A 15 20.98 -3.64 -7.19
C ASN A 15 20.78 -3.56 -5.66
N SER A 16 20.94 -4.68 -4.96
CA SER A 16 21.01 -4.68 -3.50
C SER A 16 22.41 -4.24 -3.03
N TRP A 17 22.74 -2.95 -3.30
CA TRP A 17 23.99 -2.35 -2.83
C TRP A 17 24.10 -2.34 -1.29
N MET A 18 23.02 -2.66 -0.57
CA MET A 18 23.02 -2.80 0.88
C MET A 18 23.06 -4.26 1.31
N PRO A 19 24.04 -4.66 2.13
CA PRO A 19 24.12 -5.99 2.68
C PRO A 19 22.96 -6.28 3.65
N LYS A 20 22.59 -7.55 3.80
CA LYS A 20 21.45 -7.97 4.66
C LYS A 20 21.55 -7.47 6.09
N TRP A 21 22.78 -7.43 6.66
CA TRP A 21 22.99 -6.91 8.00
C TRP A 21 22.68 -5.40 8.13
N ALA A 22 23.00 -4.60 7.09
CA ALA A 22 22.67 -3.17 7.10
C ALA A 22 21.15 -2.94 7.07
N LYS A 23 20.42 -3.72 6.29
CA LYS A 23 18.94 -3.71 6.25
C LYS A 23 18.36 -4.05 7.63
N LEU A 24 18.91 -5.07 8.31
CA LEU A 24 18.48 -5.44 9.66
C LEU A 24 18.72 -4.32 10.68
N ILE A 25 19.89 -3.67 10.62
CA ILE A 25 20.19 -2.52 11.50
C ILE A 25 19.18 -1.39 11.25
N ILE A 26 18.89 -1.06 9.98
CA ILE A 26 17.90 -0.03 9.64
C ILE A 26 16.53 -0.42 10.19
N ALA A 27 16.10 -1.67 10.03
CA ALA A 27 14.81 -2.14 10.56
C ALA A 27 14.75 -1.98 12.09
N ILE A 28 15.80 -2.34 12.82
CA ILE A 28 15.88 -2.17 14.28
C ILE A 28 15.83 -0.69 14.67
N LEU A 29 16.56 0.18 13.96
CA LEU A 29 16.57 1.63 14.21
C LEU A 29 15.22 2.30 13.91
N LEU A 30 14.42 1.71 13.03
CA LEU A 30 13.07 2.20 12.72
C LEU A 30 12.02 1.79 13.78
N LEU A 31 12.28 0.77 14.61
CA LEU A 31 11.32 0.34 15.64
C LEU A 31 10.90 1.47 16.61
N PRO A 32 11.82 2.29 17.17
CA PRO A 32 11.41 3.42 18.00
C PRO A 32 10.54 4.44 17.26
N VAL A 33 10.81 4.66 15.97
CA VAL A 33 10.00 5.56 15.14
C VAL A 33 8.58 4.99 14.96
N CYS A 34 8.46 3.70 14.69
CA CYS A 34 7.15 3.02 14.58
C CYS A 34 6.37 3.08 15.90
N ILE A 35 7.04 2.85 17.04
CA ILE A 35 6.44 2.96 18.37
C ILE A 35 5.98 4.39 18.64
N GLY A 36 6.83 5.39 18.34
CA GLY A 36 6.49 6.80 18.48
C GLY A 36 5.31 7.21 17.60
N ALA A 37 5.28 6.77 16.36
CA ALA A 37 4.16 7.02 15.44
C ALA A 37 2.85 6.38 15.94
N ALA A 38 2.91 5.14 16.44
CA ALA A 38 1.73 4.47 17.01
C ALA A 38 1.24 5.20 18.27
N SER A 39 2.14 5.66 19.14
CA SER A 39 1.80 6.43 20.33
C SER A 39 1.20 7.79 19.98
N ALA A 40 1.75 8.50 18.99
CA ALA A 40 1.22 9.76 18.51
C ALA A 40 -0.19 9.59 17.91
N LEU A 41 -0.39 8.52 17.11
CA LEU A 41 -1.71 8.18 16.57
C LEU A 41 -2.71 7.93 17.70
N TRP A 42 -2.32 7.17 18.74
CA TRP A 42 -3.16 6.91 19.90
C TRP A 42 -3.58 8.21 20.62
N MET A 43 -2.64 9.13 20.82
CA MET A 43 -2.91 10.44 21.42
C MET A 43 -3.89 11.27 20.57
N VAL A 44 -3.69 11.29 19.24
CA VAL A 44 -4.59 12.01 18.32
C VAL A 44 -6.00 11.42 18.36
N ILE A 45 -6.14 10.09 18.39
CA ILE A 45 -7.43 9.41 18.52
C ILE A 45 -8.10 9.80 19.83
N GLY A 46 -7.37 9.76 20.95
CA GLY A 46 -7.91 10.13 22.27
C GLY A 46 -8.27 11.61 22.43
N ALA A 47 -7.55 12.51 21.75
CA ALA A 47 -7.77 13.94 21.77
C ALA A 47 -8.85 14.43 20.79
N SER A 48 -9.25 13.60 19.81
CA SER A 48 -10.23 14.01 18.81
C SER A 48 -11.64 14.01 19.39
N GLY A 49 -12.16 15.21 19.69
CA GLY A 49 -13.53 15.42 20.16
C GLY A 49 -14.63 15.19 19.10
N ASN A 50 -14.25 14.80 17.87
CA ASN A 50 -15.17 14.65 16.74
C ASN A 50 -15.49 13.16 16.45
N ALA A 51 -15.81 12.39 17.49
CA ALA A 51 -16.08 10.96 17.35
C ALA A 51 -17.20 10.68 16.32
N ASP A 52 -18.29 11.45 16.38
CA ASP A 52 -19.47 11.24 15.54
C ASP A 52 -19.23 11.51 14.06
N THR A 53 -18.37 12.45 13.72
CA THR A 53 -18.14 12.87 12.33
C THR A 53 -16.88 12.28 11.71
N THR A 54 -15.97 11.74 12.51
CA THR A 54 -14.68 11.22 12.05
C THR A 54 -14.56 9.71 12.32
N TRP A 55 -14.52 9.33 13.60
CA TRP A 55 -14.19 7.95 13.97
C TRP A 55 -15.35 6.98 13.78
N VAL A 56 -16.58 7.40 14.08
CA VAL A 56 -17.76 6.53 13.88
C VAL A 56 -17.94 6.20 12.39
N PRO A 57 -17.96 7.16 11.45
CA PRO A 57 -18.06 6.83 10.04
C PRO A 57 -16.86 6.03 9.52
N PHE A 58 -15.63 6.36 9.95
CA PHE A 58 -14.43 5.60 9.55
C PHE A 58 -14.53 4.12 9.96
N LEU A 59 -14.86 3.86 11.23
CA LEU A 59 -15.01 2.49 11.72
C LEU A 59 -16.20 1.77 11.08
N ALA A 60 -17.30 2.49 10.83
CA ALA A 60 -18.45 1.94 10.11
C ALA A 60 -18.06 1.51 8.68
N GLY A 61 -17.32 2.34 7.95
CA GLY A 61 -16.79 2.00 6.63
C GLY A 61 -15.86 0.78 6.66
N ALA A 62 -14.95 0.74 7.63
CA ALA A 62 -14.08 -0.41 7.83
C ALA A 62 -14.88 -1.70 8.13
N ALA A 63 -15.87 -1.62 9.03
CA ALA A 63 -16.74 -2.75 9.37
C ALA A 63 -17.55 -3.22 8.15
N CYS A 64 -18.13 -2.30 7.38
CA CYS A 64 -18.84 -2.64 6.14
C CYS A 64 -17.93 -3.41 5.17
N TRP A 65 -16.69 -2.95 4.97
CA TRP A 65 -15.76 -3.68 4.14
C TRP A 65 -15.43 -5.07 4.70
N ILE A 66 -15.20 -5.21 6.00
CA ILE A 66 -14.91 -6.51 6.62
C ILE A 66 -16.07 -7.50 6.39
N VAL A 67 -17.33 -7.04 6.49
CA VAL A 67 -18.49 -7.88 6.16
C VAL A 67 -18.43 -8.32 4.70
N VAL A 68 -18.19 -7.39 3.76
CA VAL A 68 -18.02 -7.72 2.34
C VAL A 68 -16.89 -8.74 2.12
N TYR A 69 -15.75 -8.55 2.76
CA TYR A 69 -14.58 -9.43 2.67
C TYR A 69 -14.85 -10.85 3.17
N LEU A 70 -15.69 -11.00 4.21
CA LEU A 70 -16.04 -12.30 4.78
C LEU A 70 -17.13 -13.03 4.01
N VAL A 71 -18.09 -12.29 3.43
CA VAL A 71 -19.31 -12.87 2.83
C VAL A 71 -19.18 -13.02 1.31
N LEU A 72 -18.50 -12.09 0.62
CA LEU A 72 -18.41 -12.05 -0.82
C LEU A 72 -17.07 -12.57 -1.36
N PRO A 73 -17.03 -13.01 -2.63
CA PRO A 73 -15.77 -13.30 -3.30
C PRO A 73 -14.83 -12.10 -3.29
N ARG A 74 -13.57 -12.34 -2.93
CA ARG A 74 -12.57 -11.26 -2.82
C ARG A 74 -12.28 -10.66 -4.18
N PRO A 75 -12.35 -9.33 -4.35
CA PRO A 75 -12.09 -8.67 -5.63
C PRO A 75 -10.58 -8.55 -5.91
N MET A 76 -9.92 -9.70 -6.07
CA MET A 76 -8.46 -9.79 -6.21
C MET A 76 -7.91 -8.96 -7.37
N TRP A 77 -8.65 -8.82 -8.47
CA TRP A 77 -8.20 -8.02 -9.60
C TRP A 77 -8.05 -6.53 -9.25
N ILE A 78 -8.97 -5.97 -8.42
CA ILE A 78 -8.89 -4.58 -7.95
C ILE A 78 -7.64 -4.42 -7.07
N TYR A 79 -7.41 -5.39 -6.16
CA TYR A 79 -6.24 -5.38 -5.32
C TYR A 79 -4.94 -5.44 -6.15
N VAL A 80 -4.86 -6.37 -7.11
CA VAL A 80 -3.67 -6.52 -7.97
C VAL A 80 -3.43 -5.26 -8.80
N VAL A 81 -4.47 -4.65 -9.37
CA VAL A 81 -4.32 -3.37 -10.09
C VAL A 81 -3.73 -2.30 -9.17
N GLY A 82 -4.27 -2.14 -7.97
CA GLY A 82 -3.74 -1.18 -6.99
C GLY A 82 -2.30 -1.47 -6.57
N HIS A 83 -1.96 -2.74 -6.38
CA HIS A 83 -0.61 -3.21 -6.04
C HIS A 83 0.41 -2.82 -7.13
N GLU A 84 0.15 -3.21 -8.37
CA GLU A 84 1.04 -2.91 -9.51
C GLU A 84 1.10 -1.40 -9.81
N LEU A 85 -0.02 -0.69 -9.63
CA LEU A 85 -0.07 0.76 -9.80
C LEU A 85 0.74 1.48 -8.70
N THR A 86 0.79 0.93 -7.49
CA THR A 86 1.64 1.46 -6.41
C THR A 86 3.12 1.32 -6.78
N HIS A 87 3.56 0.16 -7.30
CA HIS A 87 4.92 0.01 -7.82
C HIS A 87 5.22 1.08 -8.90
N ALA A 88 4.33 1.25 -9.86
CA ALA A 88 4.49 2.23 -10.93
C ALA A 88 4.61 3.66 -10.40
N LEU A 89 3.75 4.04 -9.47
CA LEU A 89 3.75 5.36 -8.82
C LEU A 89 5.08 5.63 -8.10
N TRP A 90 5.55 4.68 -7.29
CA TRP A 90 6.80 4.85 -6.55
C TRP A 90 8.03 4.87 -7.46
N VAL A 91 8.00 4.13 -8.58
CA VAL A 91 9.05 4.23 -9.61
C VAL A 91 9.11 5.63 -10.20
N TRP A 92 7.97 6.23 -10.55
CA TRP A 92 7.91 7.61 -11.06
C TRP A 92 8.38 8.62 -10.04
N LEU A 93 7.94 8.50 -8.79
CA LEU A 93 8.38 9.38 -7.70
C LEU A 93 9.90 9.32 -7.48
N MET A 94 10.54 8.19 -7.77
CA MET A 94 11.99 8.02 -7.67
C MET A 94 12.73 8.29 -8.99
N GLY A 95 12.08 8.92 -9.96
CA GLY A 95 12.68 9.29 -11.25
C GLY A 95 12.99 8.11 -12.16
N GLY A 96 12.26 7.02 -12.01
CA GLY A 96 12.28 5.88 -12.92
C GLY A 96 11.18 5.94 -13.98
N SER A 97 11.11 4.92 -14.83
CA SER A 97 10.11 4.76 -15.88
C SER A 97 9.50 3.36 -15.86
N VAL A 98 8.22 3.29 -16.16
CA VAL A 98 7.48 2.03 -16.33
C VAL A 98 7.55 1.62 -17.79
N LYS A 99 8.09 0.42 -18.06
CA LYS A 99 8.22 -0.13 -19.42
C LYS A 99 7.04 -1.00 -19.82
N ARG A 100 6.45 -1.73 -18.87
CA ARG A 100 5.29 -2.59 -19.09
C ARG A 100 4.48 -2.71 -17.81
N PHE A 101 3.16 -2.66 -17.95
CA PHE A 101 2.20 -2.87 -16.87
C PHE A 101 1.25 -4.01 -17.25
N ARG A 102 1.03 -4.96 -16.36
CA ARG A 102 0.04 -6.02 -16.50
C ARG A 102 -0.54 -6.37 -15.14
N ALA A 103 -1.86 -6.34 -15.04
CA ALA A 103 -2.59 -6.78 -13.86
C ALA A 103 -3.75 -7.69 -14.27
N THR A 104 -3.89 -8.83 -13.60
CA THR A 104 -4.95 -9.82 -13.81
C THR A 104 -5.46 -10.33 -12.47
N SER A 105 -6.58 -11.04 -12.45
CA SER A 105 -7.10 -11.64 -11.21
C SER A 105 -6.19 -12.72 -10.60
N SER A 106 -5.30 -13.29 -11.40
CA SER A 106 -4.35 -14.33 -11.00
C SER A 106 -2.95 -13.81 -10.67
N GLY A 107 -2.73 -12.49 -10.77
CA GLY A 107 -1.47 -11.83 -10.49
C GLY A 107 -1.15 -10.73 -11.49
N GLY A 108 -0.11 -9.94 -11.20
CA GLY A 108 0.36 -8.85 -12.05
C GLY A 108 1.88 -8.79 -12.11
N HIS A 109 2.38 -7.89 -12.91
CA HIS A 109 3.78 -7.49 -12.91
C HIS A 109 3.99 -6.14 -13.60
N VAL A 110 4.91 -5.37 -13.07
CA VAL A 110 5.37 -4.11 -13.66
C VAL A 110 6.85 -4.26 -14.03
N ILE A 111 7.20 -3.98 -15.28
CA ILE A 111 8.58 -3.90 -15.71
C ILE A 111 9.03 -2.45 -15.61
N VAL A 112 10.02 -2.21 -14.75
CA VAL A 112 10.48 -0.86 -14.39
C VAL A 112 11.95 -0.67 -14.73
N SER A 113 12.36 0.59 -14.88
CA SER A 113 13.77 0.95 -15.14
C SER A 113 14.63 0.98 -13.89
N LYS A 114 14.00 1.12 -12.71
CA LYS A 114 14.67 1.16 -11.40
C LYS A 114 13.85 0.35 -10.41
N SER A 115 14.53 -0.37 -9.54
CA SER A 115 13.94 -1.05 -8.38
C SER A 115 14.80 -0.80 -7.15
N ASN A 116 14.18 -0.67 -6.00
CA ASN A 116 14.80 -0.65 -4.70
C ASN A 116 13.82 -1.20 -3.65
N PHE A 117 14.26 -1.36 -2.41
CA PHE A 117 13.42 -1.92 -1.36
C PHE A 117 12.15 -1.10 -1.07
N LEU A 118 12.19 0.24 -1.21
CA LEU A 118 11.02 1.10 -1.01
C LEU A 118 9.98 0.88 -2.11
N ILE A 119 10.42 0.78 -3.37
CA ILE A 119 9.56 0.47 -4.51
C ILE A 119 8.95 -0.92 -4.33
N ALA A 120 9.77 -1.91 -3.96
CA ALA A 120 9.32 -3.29 -3.79
C ALA A 120 8.31 -3.45 -2.64
N LEU A 121 8.50 -2.73 -1.53
CA LEU A 121 7.62 -2.83 -0.37
C LEU A 121 6.46 -1.84 -0.38
N ALA A 122 6.46 -0.85 -1.26
CA ALA A 122 5.44 0.19 -1.30
C ALA A 122 3.99 -0.33 -1.29
N PRO A 123 3.60 -1.37 -2.07
CA PRO A 123 2.23 -1.87 -2.06
C PRO A 123 1.77 -2.44 -0.71
N TYR A 124 2.68 -2.79 0.17
CA TYR A 124 2.34 -3.40 1.47
C TYR A 124 2.05 -2.36 2.56
N PHE A 125 2.64 -1.17 2.45
CA PHE A 125 2.42 -0.09 3.44
C PHE A 125 1.65 1.10 2.87
N PHE A 126 1.56 1.28 1.56
CA PHE A 126 0.94 2.43 0.93
C PHE A 126 -0.51 2.13 0.50
N PRO A 127 -1.53 2.62 1.21
CA PRO A 127 -2.93 2.34 0.93
C PRO A 127 -3.45 3.18 -0.24
N LEU A 128 -3.06 2.84 -1.47
CA LEU A 128 -3.30 3.64 -2.68
C LEU A 128 -4.74 4.14 -2.81
N TYR A 129 -5.74 3.27 -2.61
CA TYR A 129 -7.14 3.65 -2.77
C TYR A 129 -7.61 4.65 -1.71
N ALA A 130 -7.14 4.52 -0.47
CA ALA A 130 -7.42 5.52 0.57
C ALA A 130 -6.79 6.86 0.23
N VAL A 131 -5.54 6.87 -0.28
CA VAL A 131 -4.85 8.08 -0.74
C VAL A 131 -5.59 8.75 -1.90
N ILE A 132 -6.10 7.96 -2.87
CA ILE A 132 -6.90 8.50 -3.97
C ILE A 132 -8.18 9.17 -3.43
N ILE A 133 -8.91 8.53 -2.50
CA ILE A 133 -10.11 9.12 -1.91
C ILE A 133 -9.78 10.44 -1.19
N VAL A 134 -8.69 10.48 -0.43
CA VAL A 134 -8.21 11.71 0.23
C VAL A 134 -7.90 12.79 -0.80
N ALA A 135 -7.15 12.47 -1.84
CA ALA A 135 -6.78 13.44 -2.88
C ALA A 135 -8.01 14.00 -3.62
N VAL A 136 -8.96 13.15 -3.98
CA VAL A 136 -10.21 13.54 -4.65
C VAL A 136 -11.05 14.42 -3.73
N PHE A 137 -11.18 14.05 -2.43
CA PHE A 137 -11.95 14.85 -1.48
C PHE A 137 -11.31 16.21 -1.25
N VAL A 138 -9.98 16.28 -1.07
CA VAL A 138 -9.26 17.55 -0.88
C VAL A 138 -9.45 18.44 -2.11
N ALA A 139 -9.26 17.90 -3.32
CA ALA A 139 -9.46 18.66 -4.55
C ALA A 139 -10.91 19.16 -4.68
N GLY A 140 -11.90 18.31 -4.40
CA GLY A 140 -13.31 18.68 -4.43
C GLY A 140 -13.68 19.71 -3.35
N HIS A 141 -13.08 19.60 -2.16
CA HIS A 141 -13.31 20.57 -1.08
C HIS A 141 -12.73 21.95 -1.43
N LEU A 142 -11.55 22.00 -2.06
CA LEU A 142 -10.94 23.26 -2.48
C LEU A 142 -11.72 23.98 -3.60
N VAL A 143 -12.41 23.22 -4.46
CA VAL A 143 -13.13 23.80 -5.62
C VAL A 143 -14.62 24.01 -5.34
N TRP A 144 -15.28 23.11 -4.61
CA TRP A 144 -16.75 23.07 -4.44
C TRP A 144 -17.21 23.03 -2.98
N ASP A 145 -16.31 23.22 -2.00
CA ASP A 145 -16.62 23.15 -0.56
C ASP A 145 -17.41 21.88 -0.17
N TRP A 146 -16.78 20.73 -0.30
CA TRP A 146 -17.37 19.44 0.08
C TRP A 146 -17.44 19.18 1.59
N GLY A 147 -17.38 20.22 2.43
CA GLY A 147 -17.43 20.07 3.88
C GLY A 147 -18.63 19.28 4.40
N HIS A 148 -19.80 19.40 3.74
CA HIS A 148 -21.01 18.65 4.08
C HIS A 148 -20.93 17.12 3.77
N TYR A 149 -19.94 16.67 3.03
CA TYR A 149 -19.71 15.25 2.73
C TYR A 149 -18.65 14.58 3.65
N LEU A 150 -18.18 15.24 4.72
CA LEU A 150 -17.13 14.72 5.61
C LEU A 150 -17.46 13.33 6.18
N VAL A 151 -18.71 13.07 6.54
CA VAL A 151 -19.13 11.75 7.04
C VAL A 151 -18.92 10.66 5.99
N TRP A 152 -19.34 10.91 4.75
CA TRP A 152 -19.14 9.98 3.63
C TRP A 152 -17.65 9.80 3.29
N PHE A 153 -16.89 10.89 3.34
CA PHE A 153 -15.44 10.85 3.16
C PHE A 153 -14.77 9.92 4.16
N HIS A 154 -15.04 10.08 5.47
CA HIS A 154 -14.45 9.23 6.49
C HIS A 154 -14.89 7.77 6.36
N LEU A 155 -16.15 7.53 6.00
CA LEU A 155 -16.66 6.18 5.73
C LEU A 155 -15.92 5.51 4.57
N LEU A 156 -15.74 6.21 3.46
CA LEU A 156 -15.02 5.69 2.29
C LEU A 156 -13.53 5.46 2.59
N VAL A 157 -12.88 6.35 3.32
CA VAL A 157 -11.48 6.18 3.74
C VAL A 157 -11.34 4.94 4.63
N GLY A 158 -12.26 4.76 5.60
CA GLY A 158 -12.27 3.59 6.46
C GLY A 158 -12.43 2.28 5.69
N ALA A 159 -13.37 2.24 4.74
CA ALA A 159 -13.58 1.08 3.87
C ALA A 159 -12.35 0.79 3.01
N ALA A 160 -11.75 1.80 2.37
CA ALA A 160 -10.58 1.64 1.51
C ALA A 160 -9.32 1.24 2.30
N TYR A 161 -9.15 1.74 3.51
CA TYR A 161 -8.05 1.34 4.38
C TYR A 161 -8.20 -0.11 4.85
N ALA A 162 -9.41 -0.51 5.26
CA ALA A 162 -9.71 -1.89 5.63
C ALA A 162 -9.56 -2.87 4.43
N PHE A 163 -9.93 -2.43 3.22
CA PHE A 163 -9.65 -3.14 1.96
C PHE A 163 -8.16 -3.40 1.81
N HIS A 164 -7.34 -2.36 1.93
CA HIS A 164 -5.89 -2.48 1.80
C HIS A 164 -5.32 -3.47 2.83
N VAL A 165 -5.62 -3.28 4.12
CA VAL A 165 -5.07 -4.10 5.20
C VAL A 165 -5.48 -5.57 5.07
N SER A 166 -6.78 -5.84 4.83
CA SER A 166 -7.31 -7.21 4.77
C SER A 166 -6.78 -8.00 3.57
N LEU A 167 -6.71 -7.38 2.38
CA LEU A 167 -6.20 -8.04 1.17
C LEU A 167 -4.68 -8.15 1.16
N THR A 168 -3.96 -7.14 1.67
CA THR A 168 -2.51 -7.25 1.90
C THR A 168 -2.22 -8.40 2.87
N GLY A 169 -2.90 -8.49 4.02
CA GLY A 169 -2.75 -9.60 4.94
C GLY A 169 -3.14 -10.97 4.35
N HIS A 170 -4.09 -11.00 3.41
CA HIS A 170 -4.43 -12.21 2.67
C HIS A 170 -3.29 -12.65 1.72
N VAL A 171 -2.75 -11.69 0.97
CA VAL A 171 -1.69 -11.94 -0.02
C VAL A 171 -0.36 -12.29 0.66
N LEU A 172 -0.05 -11.69 1.80
CA LEU A 172 1.15 -12.01 2.59
C LEU A 172 1.20 -13.46 3.09
N LYS A 173 0.05 -14.17 3.15
CA LYS A 173 0.02 -15.61 3.46
C LYS A 173 0.56 -16.48 2.32
N THR A 174 0.70 -15.93 1.12
CA THR A 174 1.31 -16.59 -0.02
C THR A 174 2.75 -16.09 -0.22
N ARG A 175 3.60 -16.87 -0.89
CA ARG A 175 4.98 -16.44 -1.19
C ARG A 175 4.93 -15.29 -2.20
N GLN A 176 5.45 -14.12 -1.78
CA GLN A 176 5.57 -12.94 -2.63
C GLN A 176 7.04 -12.76 -3.04
N SER A 177 7.29 -12.54 -4.34
CA SER A 177 8.63 -12.29 -4.87
C SER A 177 9.26 -11.05 -4.26
N ASP A 178 8.48 -9.98 -4.13
CA ASP A 178 8.92 -8.67 -3.61
C ASP A 178 9.49 -8.76 -2.19
N ILE A 179 8.91 -9.62 -1.36
CA ILE A 179 9.34 -9.86 0.03
C ILE A 179 10.53 -10.80 0.07
N THR A 180 10.50 -11.89 -0.73
CA THR A 180 11.56 -12.90 -0.71
C THR A 180 12.87 -12.37 -1.25
N GLU A 181 12.87 -11.46 -2.20
CA GLU A 181 14.07 -10.82 -2.76
C GLU A 181 14.83 -9.98 -1.73
N HIS A 182 14.13 -9.34 -0.80
CA HIS A 182 14.75 -8.49 0.22
C HIS A 182 14.93 -9.16 1.59
N GLY A 183 14.39 -10.36 1.78
CA GLY A 183 14.46 -11.18 3.01
C GLY A 183 13.33 -10.87 3.98
N TYR A 184 12.70 -11.92 4.51
CA TYR A 184 11.54 -11.83 5.41
C TYR A 184 11.75 -11.01 6.68
N LEU A 185 12.98 -10.95 7.23
CA LEU A 185 13.28 -10.18 8.44
C LEU A 185 13.35 -8.67 8.20
N PHE A 186 13.55 -8.26 6.94
CA PHE A 186 13.59 -6.84 6.58
C PHE A 186 12.23 -6.34 6.11
N SER A 187 11.46 -7.18 5.45
CA SER A 187 10.12 -6.86 4.88
C SER A 187 9.03 -7.02 5.89
#